data_2daef9d9528baadf46948651406b10f2
#
_entry.id   2daef9d9528baadf46948651406b10f2
#
_cell.length_a   1.000
_cell.length_b   1.000
_cell.length_c   1.000
_cell.angle_alpha   90.00
_cell.angle_beta   90.00
_cell.angle_gamma   90.00
#
_symmetry.space_group_name_H-M   'P 1'
#
loop_
_entity.id
_entity.type
_entity.pdbx_description
1 polymer ?
#
loop_
_entity_poly.entity_id
_entity_poly.type
_entity_poly.pdbx_seq_one_letter_code
_entity_poly.pdbx_strand_id
1 'polypeptide(L)'
;MTNERDANALYQRPQPRPTPTSEPFWAGLAAQQVRLQQCDDCAGWVYYPRSHCPHCLSSNLTWQDISGEGTLYSFTVAQQPTAPQFVGEEPQLIGVVELKEGVRLNTVMVNVSPEDLKVGMRVKPVFFQLADTTLLYFEPS
;
A
#
# COMPACT_ATOMS: atom_id res chain seq x y z
N MET A 1 18.20 11.82 10.63
CA MET A 1 19.23 11.67 9.59
C MET A 1 19.42 10.22 9.24
N THR A 2 19.19 9.86 7.99
CA THR A 2 19.56 8.53 7.48
C THR A 2 21.07 8.48 7.31
N ASN A 3 21.74 7.49 7.91
CA ASN A 3 23.17 7.29 7.67
C ASN A 3 23.36 6.51 6.33
N GLU A 4 24.59 6.47 5.84
CA GLU A 4 24.90 5.79 4.57
C GLU A 4 24.47 4.32 4.56
N ARG A 5 24.49 3.65 5.72
CA ARG A 5 24.05 2.23 5.82
C ARG A 5 22.57 2.09 5.55
N ASP A 6 21.74 3.00 6.08
CA ASP A 6 20.28 2.95 5.90
C ASP A 6 19.92 3.23 4.45
N ALA A 7 20.59 4.21 3.82
CA ALA A 7 20.34 4.49 2.40
C ALA A 7 20.70 3.30 1.53
N ASN A 8 21.83 2.64 1.80
CA ASN A 8 22.23 1.46 1.04
C ASN A 8 21.26 0.28 1.24
N ALA A 9 20.76 0.11 2.47
CA ALA A 9 19.79 -0.95 2.76
C ALA A 9 18.49 -0.75 1.97
N LEU A 10 18.02 0.48 1.82
CA LEU A 10 16.80 0.76 1.04
C LEU A 10 16.97 0.38 -0.43
N TYR A 11 18.15 0.60 -1.00
CA TYR A 11 18.42 0.23 -2.39
C TYR A 11 18.55 -1.28 -2.58
N GLN A 12 18.83 -2.05 -1.52
CA GLN A 12 18.91 -3.51 -1.60
C GLN A 12 17.55 -4.20 -1.58
N ARG A 13 16.49 -3.52 -1.18
CA ARG A 13 15.14 -4.09 -1.19
C ARG A 13 14.65 -4.27 -2.62
N PRO A 14 13.91 -5.35 -2.91
CA PRO A 14 13.21 -5.47 -4.18
C PRO A 14 12.29 -4.28 -4.37
N GLN A 15 12.37 -3.65 -5.54
CA GLN A 15 11.52 -2.50 -5.84
C GLN A 15 10.41 -2.93 -6.80
N PRO A 16 9.20 -2.35 -6.65
CA PRO A 16 8.12 -2.59 -7.59
C PRO A 16 8.54 -2.18 -9.00
N ARG A 17 8.06 -2.93 -9.99
CA ARG A 17 8.25 -2.60 -11.40
C ARG A 17 6.90 -2.22 -12.00
N PRO A 18 6.62 -0.93 -12.17
CA PRO A 18 5.37 -0.49 -12.77
C PRO A 18 5.20 -1.07 -14.17
N THR A 19 3.98 -1.48 -14.48
CA THR A 19 3.58 -1.87 -15.83
C THR A 19 2.77 -0.73 -16.45
N PRO A 20 2.54 -0.74 -17.77
CA PRO A 20 1.64 0.28 -18.35
C PRO A 20 0.27 0.32 -17.67
N THR A 21 -0.26 -0.82 -17.25
CA THR A 21 -1.55 -0.90 -16.55
C THR A 21 -1.49 -0.30 -15.15
N SER A 22 -0.40 -0.50 -14.41
CA SER A 22 -0.28 -0.04 -13.02
C SER A 22 0.38 1.33 -12.88
N GLU A 23 0.92 1.89 -13.95
CA GLU A 23 1.68 3.14 -13.90
C GLU A 23 0.91 4.31 -13.24
N PRO A 24 -0.39 4.55 -13.53
CA PRO A 24 -1.11 5.65 -12.87
C PRO A 24 -1.20 5.48 -11.35
N PHE A 25 -1.28 4.24 -10.86
CA PHE A 25 -1.26 3.98 -9.42
C PHE A 25 0.07 4.43 -8.80
N TRP A 26 1.18 4.03 -9.39
CA TRP A 26 2.52 4.38 -8.89
C TRP A 26 2.82 5.87 -9.04
N ALA A 27 2.40 6.48 -10.16
CA ALA A 27 2.54 7.93 -10.35
C ALA A 27 1.71 8.70 -9.30
N GLY A 28 0.54 8.20 -8.95
CA GLY A 28 -0.27 8.77 -7.88
C GLY A 28 0.47 8.76 -6.55
N LEU A 29 1.06 7.63 -6.17
CA LEU A 29 1.80 7.54 -4.92
C LEU A 29 2.98 8.52 -4.90
N ALA A 30 3.70 8.68 -6.00
CA ALA A 30 4.79 9.64 -6.11
C ALA A 30 4.30 11.08 -5.92
N ALA A 31 3.06 11.37 -6.30
CA ALA A 31 2.40 12.65 -6.10
C ALA A 31 1.64 12.74 -4.76
N GLN A 32 1.83 11.76 -3.88
CA GLN A 32 1.14 11.66 -2.59
C GLN A 32 -0.39 11.60 -2.74
N GLN A 33 -0.83 10.85 -3.74
CA GLN A 33 -2.25 10.64 -4.02
C GLN A 33 -2.52 9.16 -4.20
N VAL A 34 -3.54 8.63 -3.53
CA VAL A 34 -3.99 7.25 -3.75
C VAL A 34 -4.98 7.25 -4.91
N ARG A 35 -4.70 6.44 -5.94
CA ARG A 35 -5.55 6.31 -7.12
C ARG A 35 -5.96 4.87 -7.29
N LEU A 36 -7.26 4.65 -7.51
CA LEU A 36 -7.83 3.34 -7.84
C LEU A 36 -8.62 3.43 -9.13
N GLN A 37 -8.77 2.28 -9.78
CA GLN A 37 -9.67 2.17 -10.92
C GLN A 37 -11.09 1.94 -10.42
N GLN A 38 -12.06 2.55 -11.10
CA GLN A 38 -13.47 2.28 -10.91
C GLN A 38 -14.07 1.88 -12.25
N CYS A 39 -14.87 0.80 -12.25
CA CYS A 39 -15.54 0.34 -13.46
C CYS A 39 -16.70 1.28 -13.80
N ASP A 40 -16.73 1.76 -15.05
CA ASP A 40 -17.79 2.64 -15.51
C ASP A 40 -19.12 1.90 -15.70
N ASP A 41 -19.08 0.57 -15.91
CA ASP A 41 -20.27 -0.22 -16.18
C ASP A 41 -20.95 -0.77 -14.92
N CYS A 42 -20.17 -1.27 -13.94
CA CYS A 42 -20.74 -1.82 -12.72
C CYS A 42 -20.47 -0.97 -11.47
N ALA A 43 -19.71 0.13 -11.60
CA ALA A 43 -19.30 1.01 -10.52
C ALA A 43 -18.41 0.35 -9.46
N GLY A 44 -17.97 -0.88 -9.66
CA GLY A 44 -17.08 -1.59 -8.74
C GLY A 44 -15.69 -0.99 -8.71
N TRP A 45 -15.08 -0.95 -7.52
CA TRP A 45 -13.69 -0.52 -7.35
C TRP A 45 -12.74 -1.68 -7.61
N VAL A 46 -11.59 -1.38 -8.19
CA VAL A 46 -10.61 -2.39 -8.61
C VAL A 46 -9.26 -2.12 -7.93
N TYR A 47 -8.77 -3.13 -7.24
CA TYR A 47 -7.42 -3.19 -6.72
C TYR A 47 -6.95 -4.65 -6.76
N TYR A 48 -5.84 -4.98 -7.26
CA TYR A 48 -4.73 -4.21 -7.82
C TYR A 48 -5.06 -3.82 -9.29
N PRO A 49 -4.34 -2.82 -9.91
CA PRO A 49 -4.68 -2.35 -11.26
C PRO A 49 -4.75 -3.47 -12.29
N ARG A 50 -5.81 -3.45 -13.10
CA ARG A 50 -6.11 -4.47 -14.12
C ARG A 50 -6.57 -3.83 -15.41
N SER A 51 -6.57 -4.62 -16.48
CA SER A 51 -7.10 -4.19 -17.77
C SER A 51 -8.61 -4.35 -17.85
N HIS A 52 -9.19 -5.24 -17.05
CA HIS A 52 -10.62 -5.54 -17.04
C HIS A 52 -11.14 -5.61 -15.61
N CYS A 53 -12.38 -5.22 -15.43
CA CYS A 53 -13.05 -5.32 -14.13
C CYS A 53 -13.17 -6.78 -13.69
N PRO A 54 -12.73 -7.14 -12.47
CA PRO A 54 -12.87 -8.52 -11.99
C PRO A 54 -14.31 -8.91 -11.67
N HIS A 55 -15.22 -7.93 -11.57
CA HIS A 55 -16.62 -8.17 -11.22
C HIS A 55 -17.51 -8.41 -12.45
N CYS A 56 -17.32 -7.62 -13.52
CA CYS A 56 -18.18 -7.71 -14.71
C CYS A 56 -17.42 -7.89 -16.02
N LEU A 57 -16.08 -7.96 -15.98
CA LEU A 57 -15.17 -8.16 -17.12
C LEU A 57 -15.17 -7.01 -18.12
N SER A 58 -15.74 -5.86 -17.79
CA SER A 58 -15.68 -4.68 -18.65
C SER A 58 -14.24 -4.14 -18.74
N SER A 59 -13.88 -3.60 -19.89
CA SER A 59 -12.61 -2.88 -20.07
C SER A 59 -12.74 -1.38 -19.81
N ASN A 60 -13.93 -0.90 -19.43
CA ASN A 60 -14.21 0.51 -19.21
C ASN A 60 -13.87 0.91 -17.78
N LEU A 61 -12.57 1.01 -17.47
CA LEU A 61 -12.06 1.37 -16.15
C LEU A 61 -11.53 2.79 -16.19
N THR A 62 -11.92 3.60 -15.19
CA THR A 62 -11.47 5.00 -15.06
C THR A 62 -10.70 5.15 -13.75
N TRP A 63 -9.58 5.86 -13.81
CA TRP A 63 -8.79 6.17 -12.63
C TRP A 63 -9.44 7.27 -11.81
N GLN A 64 -9.55 7.05 -10.50
CA GLN A 64 -10.13 8.00 -9.56
C GLN A 64 -9.16 8.27 -8.41
N ASP A 65 -9.04 9.52 -8.02
CA ASP A 65 -8.34 9.90 -6.79
C ASP A 65 -9.24 9.63 -5.61
N ILE A 66 -8.70 8.97 -4.57
CA ILE A 66 -9.45 8.64 -3.36
C ILE A 66 -8.71 9.16 -2.13
N SER A 67 -9.39 9.21 -1.00
CA SER A 67 -8.78 9.65 0.25
C SER A 67 -7.70 8.69 0.76
N GLY A 68 -7.84 7.41 0.45
CA GLY A 68 -6.98 6.39 0.99
C GLY A 68 -7.30 6.01 2.44
N GLU A 69 -8.30 6.63 3.05
CA GLU A 69 -8.71 6.30 4.41
C GLU A 69 -9.39 4.94 4.47
N GLY A 70 -9.19 4.24 5.57
CA GLY A 70 -9.79 2.94 5.76
C GLY A 70 -9.69 2.47 7.20
N THR A 71 -9.88 1.17 7.38
CA THR A 71 -9.76 0.50 8.68
C THR A 71 -8.80 -0.67 8.58
N LEU A 72 -8.17 -1.01 9.70
CA LEU A 72 -7.31 -2.18 9.78
C LEU A 72 -8.19 -3.43 9.87
N TYR A 73 -8.20 -4.21 8.79
CA TYR A 73 -9.01 -5.41 8.71
C TYR A 73 -8.36 -6.60 9.41
N SER A 74 -7.04 -6.72 9.28
CA SER A 74 -6.25 -7.80 9.89
C SER A 74 -4.80 -7.35 9.99
N PHE A 75 -4.03 -7.99 10.87
CA PHE A 75 -2.61 -7.70 10.97
C PHE A 75 -1.85 -8.88 11.57
N THR A 76 -0.55 -8.87 11.34
CA THR A 76 0.39 -9.76 12.03
C THR A 76 1.65 -9.00 12.39
N VAL A 77 2.29 -9.43 13.47
CA VAL A 77 3.58 -8.88 13.90
C VAL A 77 4.66 -9.89 13.53
N ALA A 78 5.42 -9.57 12.46
CA ALA A 78 6.44 -10.46 11.95
C ALA A 78 7.73 -10.28 12.77
N GLN A 79 8.02 -11.24 13.63
CA GLN A 79 9.17 -11.19 14.55
C GLN A 79 10.49 -11.52 13.85
N GLN A 80 10.43 -12.18 12.69
CA GLN A 80 11.60 -12.59 11.93
C GLN A 80 11.63 -11.84 10.59
N PRO A 81 12.82 -11.49 10.09
CA PRO A 81 12.88 -10.85 8.78
C PRO A 81 12.40 -11.79 7.69
N THR A 82 11.61 -11.27 6.75
CA THR A 82 11.08 -12.06 5.63
C THR A 82 12.14 -12.32 4.55
N ALA A 83 13.19 -11.52 4.54
CA ALA A 83 14.34 -11.66 3.63
C ALA A 83 15.55 -10.96 4.24
N PRO A 84 16.77 -11.29 3.79
CA PRO A 84 17.98 -10.66 4.34
C PRO A 84 17.99 -9.14 4.27
N GLN A 85 17.32 -8.55 3.28
CA GLN A 85 17.22 -7.11 3.11
C GLN A 85 16.41 -6.42 4.23
N PHE A 86 15.66 -7.17 5.01
CA PHE A 86 14.81 -6.65 6.09
C PHE A 86 15.38 -6.90 7.48
N VAL A 87 16.60 -7.43 7.56
CA VAL A 87 17.28 -7.62 8.85
C VAL A 87 17.47 -6.27 9.54
N GLY A 88 17.10 -6.17 10.83
CA GLY A 88 17.16 -4.94 11.60
C GLY A 88 15.85 -4.15 11.62
N GLU A 89 14.84 -4.59 10.90
CA GLU A 89 13.53 -3.94 10.86
C GLU A 89 12.45 -4.73 11.60
N GLU A 90 12.86 -5.76 12.35
CA GLU A 90 11.92 -6.54 13.14
C GLU A 90 11.50 -5.75 14.41
N PRO A 91 10.26 -5.91 14.85
CA PRO A 91 9.17 -6.60 14.15
C PRO A 91 8.59 -5.75 13.03
N GLN A 92 8.22 -6.37 11.92
CA GLN A 92 7.42 -5.71 10.89
C GLN A 92 5.94 -5.87 11.21
N LEU A 93 5.19 -4.79 11.11
CA LEU A 93 3.75 -4.78 11.36
C LEU A 93 3.05 -4.86 10.01
N ILE A 94 2.72 -6.07 9.58
CA ILE A 94 2.08 -6.33 8.29
C ILE A 94 0.58 -6.28 8.50
N GLY A 95 -0.11 -5.45 7.70
CA GLY A 95 -1.54 -5.28 7.83
C GLY A 95 -2.30 -5.52 6.54
N VAL A 96 -3.59 -5.78 6.69
CA VAL A 96 -4.57 -5.71 5.61
C VAL A 96 -5.50 -4.56 5.94
N VAL A 97 -5.57 -3.58 5.05
CA VAL A 97 -6.42 -2.41 5.21
C VAL A 97 -7.62 -2.55 4.29
N GLU A 98 -8.81 -2.29 4.81
CA GLU A 98 -10.02 -2.16 4.02
C GLU A 98 -10.31 -0.67 3.84
N LEU A 99 -10.25 -0.20 2.59
CA LEU A 99 -10.53 1.19 2.26
C LEU A 99 -12.02 1.47 2.30
N LYS A 100 -12.40 2.74 2.40
CA LYS A 100 -13.81 3.16 2.35
C LYS A 100 -14.52 2.64 1.11
N GLU A 101 -13.80 2.47 0.00
CA GLU A 101 -14.31 1.96 -1.27
C GLU A 101 -14.57 0.45 -1.24
N GLY A 102 -14.21 -0.25 -0.15
CA GLY A 102 -14.46 -1.66 0.03
C GLY A 102 -13.34 -2.59 -0.45
N VAL A 103 -12.31 -2.07 -1.09
CA VAL A 103 -11.17 -2.89 -1.50
C VAL A 103 -10.24 -3.12 -0.32
N ARG A 104 -9.56 -4.27 -0.33
CA ARG A 104 -8.57 -4.62 0.68
C ARG A 104 -7.19 -4.67 0.06
N LEU A 105 -6.21 -4.21 0.80
CA LEU A 105 -4.83 -4.25 0.33
C LEU A 105 -3.87 -4.58 1.47
N ASN A 106 -2.77 -5.24 1.13
CA ASN A 106 -1.71 -5.55 2.06
C ASN A 106 -0.79 -4.34 2.21
N THR A 107 -0.35 -4.08 3.42
CA THR A 107 0.52 -2.94 3.71
C THR A 107 1.42 -3.21 4.91
N VAL A 108 2.28 -2.26 5.20
CA VAL A 108 3.03 -2.21 6.45
C VAL A 108 2.48 -1.05 7.28
N MET A 109 2.16 -1.33 8.55
CA MET A 109 1.75 -0.30 9.49
C MET A 109 2.98 0.40 10.07
N VAL A 110 2.96 1.72 10.07
CA VAL A 110 4.05 2.55 10.59
C VAL A 110 3.53 3.51 11.65
N ASN A 111 4.44 4.13 12.40
CA ASN A 111 4.14 5.13 13.42
C ASN A 111 3.17 4.61 14.49
N VAL A 112 3.26 3.33 14.81
CA VAL A 112 2.42 2.67 15.81
C VAL A 112 3.22 1.53 16.45
N SER A 113 2.99 1.29 17.74
CA SER A 113 3.60 0.17 18.46
C SER A 113 2.78 -1.10 18.23
N PRO A 114 3.42 -2.29 18.25
CA PRO A 114 2.68 -3.55 18.09
C PRO A 114 1.51 -3.71 19.07
N GLU A 115 1.66 -3.22 20.30
CA GLU A 115 0.64 -3.31 21.34
C GLU A 115 -0.58 -2.45 21.05
N ASP A 116 -0.44 -1.43 20.21
CA ASP A 116 -1.51 -0.48 19.91
C ASP A 116 -2.31 -0.87 18.67
N LEU A 117 -1.89 -1.92 17.95
CA LEU A 117 -2.63 -2.40 16.79
C LEU A 117 -3.92 -3.08 17.22
N LYS A 118 -5.03 -2.68 16.59
CA LYS A 118 -6.35 -3.27 16.83
C LYS A 118 -7.11 -3.39 15.53
N VAL A 119 -7.73 -4.56 15.32
CA VAL A 119 -8.66 -4.75 14.20
C VAL A 119 -9.80 -3.74 14.33
N GLY A 120 -10.14 -3.08 13.23
CA GLY A 120 -11.18 -2.06 13.19
C GLY A 120 -10.69 -0.64 13.45
N MET A 121 -9.44 -0.45 13.84
CA MET A 121 -8.91 0.90 14.03
C MET A 121 -8.86 1.68 12.71
N ARG A 122 -9.09 2.98 12.78
CA ARG A 122 -9.00 3.84 11.61
C ARG A 122 -7.56 4.08 11.22
N VAL A 123 -7.28 4.05 9.92
CA VAL A 123 -5.95 4.25 9.37
C VAL A 123 -6.00 5.22 8.20
N LYS A 124 -4.86 5.86 7.94
CA LYS A 124 -4.68 6.78 6.82
C LYS A 124 -3.39 6.47 6.08
N PRO A 125 -3.29 6.86 4.79
CA PRO A 125 -2.12 6.51 3.99
C PRO A 125 -0.86 7.27 4.43
N VAL A 126 0.27 6.59 4.28
CA VAL A 126 1.61 7.16 4.42
C VAL A 126 2.37 6.83 3.12
N PHE A 127 2.91 7.84 2.49
CA PHE A 127 3.65 7.68 1.24
C PHE A 127 5.13 7.51 1.60
N PHE A 128 5.56 6.25 1.61
CA PHE A 128 6.91 5.88 2.05
C PHE A 128 7.87 5.85 0.86
N GLN A 129 8.92 6.67 0.94
CA GLN A 129 9.93 6.71 -0.11
C GLN A 129 10.91 5.55 0.05
N LEU A 130 10.93 4.63 -0.90
CA LEU A 130 11.87 3.53 -0.97
C LEU A 130 12.79 3.75 -2.18
N ALA A 131 13.98 4.30 -1.94
CA ALA A 131 14.90 4.66 -3.02
C ALA A 131 14.20 5.55 -4.06
N ASP A 132 13.99 5.07 -5.29
CA ASP A 132 13.33 5.83 -6.35
C ASP A 132 11.83 5.60 -6.45
N THR A 133 11.26 4.77 -5.57
CA THR A 133 9.85 4.37 -5.61
C THR A 133 9.14 4.81 -4.35
N THR A 134 7.87 5.19 -4.48
CA THR A 134 6.99 5.49 -3.34
C THR A 134 6.07 4.32 -3.08
N LEU A 135 6.07 3.83 -1.85
CA LEU A 135 5.18 2.74 -1.40
C LEU A 135 4.01 3.29 -0.61
N LEU A 136 2.91 2.58 -0.61
CA LEU A 136 1.73 2.92 0.17
C LEU A 136 1.74 2.14 1.48
N TYR A 137 2.06 2.85 2.57
CA TYR A 137 1.97 2.35 3.93
C TYR A 137 0.78 3.02 4.63
N PHE A 138 0.50 2.63 5.85
CA PHE A 138 -0.60 3.19 6.63
C PHE A 138 -0.17 3.43 8.06
N GLU A 139 -0.82 4.40 8.71
CA GLU A 139 -0.63 4.73 10.12
C GLU A 139 -1.99 4.96 10.77
N PRO A 140 -2.06 4.96 12.12
CA PRO A 140 -3.31 5.33 12.80
C PRO A 140 -3.78 6.72 12.39
N SER A 141 -5.07 6.82 12.16
CA SER A 141 -5.71 8.06 11.76
C SER A 141 -5.96 8.96 12.98
#